data_c589c670560018a1cd75ed02ac309801
#
_entry.id   c589c670560018a1cd75ed02ac309801
#
_cell.length_a   1.000
_cell.length_b   1.000
_cell.length_c   1.000
_cell.angle_alpha   90.00
_cell.angle_beta   90.00
_cell.angle_gamma   90.00
#
_symmetry.space_group_name_H-M   'P 1'
#
loop_
_entity.id
_entity.type
_entity.pdbx_description
1 polymer ?
#
loop_
_entity_poly.entity_id
_entity_poly.type
_entity_poly.pdbx_seq_one_letter_code
_entity_poly.pdbx_strand_id
1 'polypeptide(L)'
;IIDQHRAHLRILYENFMEQLNQRINSSQKVLFPEMVQIPAASVELFNKIIPEIERIGFEISNLGGGSYALQSVPADLQGLDMVVLIHDMLNNASEQGVNSPLDDIHHALALTMARSAAIPYGQVLSNVEMDDLITSLFATTNINYTPTGKTILSILNQTDISKLFN
;
A
#
# COMPACT_ATOMS: atom_id res chain seq x y z
N ILE A 1 7.38 -22.86 -0.96
CA ILE A 1 6.01 -22.36 -1.03
C ILE A 1 6.05 -20.86 -0.73
N ILE A 2 5.39 -20.06 -1.56
CA ILE A 2 5.29 -18.62 -1.40
C ILE A 2 3.79 -18.27 -1.24
N ASP A 3 3.48 -17.44 -0.22
CA ASP A 3 2.16 -16.84 -0.07
C ASP A 3 2.09 -15.63 -1.02
N GLN A 4 1.27 -15.73 -2.08
CA GLN A 4 1.20 -14.71 -3.14
C GLN A 4 0.70 -13.34 -2.64
N HIS A 5 -0.28 -13.32 -1.72
CA HIS A 5 -0.79 -12.07 -1.14
C HIS A 5 0.30 -11.35 -0.34
N ARG A 6 1.01 -12.09 0.52
CA ARG A 6 2.09 -11.55 1.36
C ARG A 6 3.31 -11.14 0.55
N ALA A 7 3.63 -11.88 -0.52
CA ALA A 7 4.70 -11.53 -1.46
C ALA A 7 4.38 -10.21 -2.16
N HIS A 8 3.18 -10.08 -2.74
CA HIS A 8 2.77 -8.85 -3.40
C HIS A 8 2.68 -7.66 -2.43
N LEU A 9 2.17 -7.88 -1.21
CA LEU A 9 2.17 -6.86 -0.17
C LEU A 9 3.60 -6.34 0.13
N ARG A 10 4.60 -7.23 0.23
CA ARG A 10 6.01 -6.83 0.45
C ARG A 10 6.53 -6.00 -0.72
N ILE A 11 6.29 -6.43 -1.95
CA ILE A 11 6.73 -5.74 -3.16
C ILE A 11 6.12 -4.32 -3.21
N LEU A 12 4.81 -4.22 -3.06
CA LEU A 12 4.10 -2.94 -3.10
C LEU A 12 4.56 -2.00 -1.97
N TYR A 13 4.74 -2.54 -0.76
CA TYR A 13 5.21 -1.76 0.38
C TYR A 13 6.59 -1.12 0.10
N GLU A 14 7.56 -1.88 -0.44
CA GLU A 14 8.89 -1.35 -0.74
C GLU A 14 8.81 -0.31 -1.88
N ASN A 15 8.00 -0.55 -2.90
CA ASN A 15 7.77 0.41 -3.98
C ASN A 15 7.18 1.73 -3.46
N PHE A 16 6.15 1.68 -2.61
CA PHE A 16 5.57 2.89 -2.04
C PHE A 16 6.54 3.62 -1.10
N MET A 17 7.32 2.88 -0.29
CA MET A 17 8.36 3.50 0.55
C MET A 17 9.42 4.20 -0.30
N GLU A 18 9.85 3.59 -1.41
CA GLU A 18 10.80 4.20 -2.33
C GLU A 18 10.21 5.47 -2.99
N GLN A 19 8.97 5.42 -3.47
CA GLN A 19 8.28 6.56 -4.06
C GLN A 19 8.14 7.73 -3.06
N LEU A 20 7.73 7.44 -1.81
CA LEU A 20 7.64 8.42 -0.74
C LEU A 20 9.00 9.10 -0.46
N ASN A 21 10.09 8.32 -0.47
CA ASN A 21 11.43 8.82 -0.19
C ASN A 21 12.05 9.58 -1.38
N GLN A 22 11.83 9.12 -2.62
CA GLN A 22 12.49 9.65 -3.83
C GLN A 22 11.66 10.67 -4.60
N ARG A 23 10.39 10.92 -4.23
CA ARG A 23 9.44 11.80 -4.94
C ARG A 23 9.24 11.39 -6.41
N ILE A 24 9.13 10.11 -6.66
CA ILE A 24 8.87 9.57 -8.01
C ILE A 24 7.36 9.52 -8.21
N ASN A 25 6.85 10.36 -9.11
CA ASN A 25 5.42 10.44 -9.40
C ASN A 25 5.06 9.58 -10.60
N SER A 26 4.24 8.56 -10.40
CA SER A 26 3.52 7.85 -11.45
C SER A 26 2.01 8.07 -11.23
N SER A 27 1.50 9.20 -11.72
CA SER A 27 0.11 9.59 -11.50
C SER A 27 -0.78 9.30 -12.70
N GLN A 28 -2.01 8.90 -12.45
CA GLN A 28 -3.07 8.79 -13.44
C GLN A 28 -4.24 9.70 -13.06
N LYS A 29 -4.66 10.56 -13.99
CA LYS A 29 -5.82 11.43 -13.78
C LYS A 29 -7.09 10.59 -13.73
N VAL A 30 -7.92 10.87 -12.72
CA VAL A 30 -9.28 10.32 -12.67
C VAL A 30 -10.20 11.11 -13.61
N LEU A 31 -11.08 10.41 -14.34
CA LEU A 31 -12.02 11.06 -15.27
C LEU A 31 -13.01 11.98 -14.54
N PHE A 32 -13.40 11.60 -13.34
CA PHE A 32 -14.27 12.39 -12.48
C PHE A 32 -13.63 12.50 -11.10
N PRO A 33 -13.36 13.73 -10.59
CA PRO A 33 -12.82 13.91 -9.26
C PRO A 33 -13.73 13.28 -8.20
N GLU A 34 -13.15 12.49 -7.31
CA GLU A 34 -13.86 11.93 -6.17
C GLU A 34 -13.81 12.89 -5.00
N MET A 35 -14.95 13.01 -4.31
CA MET A 35 -15.10 13.90 -3.16
C MET A 35 -14.84 13.11 -1.88
N VAL A 36 -13.89 13.59 -1.08
CA VAL A 36 -13.58 13.03 0.24
C VAL A 36 -13.93 14.04 1.32
N GLN A 37 -14.74 13.62 2.30
CA GLN A 37 -15.07 14.44 3.46
C GLN A 37 -14.25 14.00 4.66
N ILE A 38 -13.43 14.90 5.19
CA ILE A 38 -12.56 14.64 6.34
C ILE A 38 -13.20 15.22 7.60
N PRO A 39 -13.34 14.43 8.69
CA PRO A 39 -13.84 14.93 9.96
C PRO A 39 -13.01 16.11 10.48
N ALA A 40 -13.66 17.10 11.08
CA ALA A 40 -13.00 18.33 11.55
C ALA A 40 -11.79 18.05 12.47
N ALA A 41 -11.90 17.03 13.35
CA ALA A 41 -10.82 16.62 14.25
C ALA A 41 -9.58 16.08 13.53
N SER A 42 -9.71 15.61 12.29
CA SER A 42 -8.65 14.97 11.51
C SER A 42 -8.08 15.86 10.41
N VAL A 43 -8.66 17.06 10.19
CA VAL A 43 -8.23 17.97 9.11
C VAL A 43 -6.77 18.39 9.26
N GLU A 44 -6.30 18.65 10.48
CA GLU A 44 -4.90 19.06 10.73
C GLU A 44 -3.93 17.95 10.33
N LEU A 45 -4.20 16.69 10.75
CA LEU A 45 -3.40 15.54 10.37
C LEU A 45 -3.46 15.30 8.86
N PHE A 46 -4.64 15.41 8.25
CA PHE A 46 -4.80 15.22 6.81
C PHE A 46 -3.98 16.25 6.02
N ASN A 47 -4.01 17.51 6.40
CA ASN A 47 -3.19 18.56 5.79
C ASN A 47 -1.67 18.29 5.93
N LYS A 48 -1.25 17.60 6.99
CA LYS A 48 0.14 17.12 7.15
C LYS A 48 0.47 15.95 6.22
N ILE A 49 -0.51 15.09 5.93
CA ILE A 49 -0.33 13.91 5.06
C ILE A 49 -0.36 14.28 3.58
N ILE A 50 -1.17 15.27 3.17
CA ILE A 50 -1.33 15.66 1.75
C ILE A 50 0.01 15.80 1.03
N PRO A 51 1.00 16.60 1.50
CA PRO A 51 2.28 16.74 0.81
C PRO A 51 3.03 15.42 0.61
N GLU A 52 2.82 14.46 1.51
CA GLU A 52 3.50 13.16 1.44
C GLU A 52 2.85 12.25 0.40
N ILE A 53 1.52 12.19 0.35
CA ILE A 53 0.83 11.37 -0.66
C ILE A 53 0.87 12.00 -2.06
N GLU A 54 0.99 13.32 -2.16
CA GLU A 54 1.23 14.00 -3.44
C GLU A 54 2.57 13.60 -4.07
N ARG A 55 3.57 13.22 -3.26
CA ARG A 55 4.86 12.71 -3.77
C ARG A 55 4.75 11.45 -4.60
N ILE A 56 3.75 10.63 -4.34
CA ILE A 56 3.52 9.35 -5.03
C ILE A 56 2.45 9.42 -6.11
N GLY A 57 1.92 10.62 -6.39
CA GLY A 57 1.03 10.84 -7.53
C GLY A 57 -0.42 11.10 -7.20
N PHE A 58 -0.79 11.29 -5.93
CA PHE A 58 -2.09 11.88 -5.62
C PHE A 58 -2.10 13.36 -6.00
N GLU A 59 -3.24 13.86 -6.45
CA GLU A 59 -3.50 15.28 -6.66
C GLU A 59 -4.79 15.63 -5.92
N ILE A 60 -4.68 16.45 -4.87
CA ILE A 60 -5.77 16.72 -3.94
C ILE A 60 -6.00 18.24 -3.86
N SER A 61 -7.25 18.67 -4.08
CA SER A 61 -7.66 20.04 -3.94
C SER A 61 -8.53 20.24 -2.71
N ASN A 62 -8.14 21.19 -1.85
CA ASN A 62 -8.95 21.58 -0.70
C ASN A 62 -10.10 22.48 -1.14
N LEU A 63 -11.33 22.08 -0.89
CA LEU A 63 -12.54 22.84 -1.24
C LEU A 63 -13.13 23.62 -0.05
N GLY A 64 -12.52 23.48 1.13
CA GLY A 64 -12.99 24.10 2.37
C GLY A 64 -13.97 23.21 3.14
N GLY A 65 -14.19 23.55 4.42
CA GLY A 65 -15.13 22.82 5.27
C GLY A 65 -14.82 21.34 5.50
N GLY A 66 -13.55 20.91 5.34
CA GLY A 66 -13.15 19.51 5.44
C GLY A 66 -13.44 18.69 4.17
N SER A 67 -13.86 19.34 3.07
CA SER A 67 -14.11 18.69 1.79
C SER A 67 -12.86 18.80 0.89
N TYR A 68 -12.50 17.69 0.24
CA TYR A 68 -11.37 17.60 -0.67
C TYR A 68 -11.78 16.91 -1.97
N ALA A 69 -11.21 17.34 -3.09
CA ALA A 69 -11.39 16.69 -4.39
C ALA A 69 -10.11 15.96 -4.78
N LEU A 70 -10.22 14.69 -5.11
CA LEU A 70 -9.16 13.83 -5.59
C LEU A 70 -9.17 13.85 -7.12
N GLN A 71 -8.11 14.37 -7.74
CA GLN A 71 -7.99 14.59 -9.19
C GLN A 71 -7.09 13.58 -9.87
N SER A 72 -6.09 13.07 -9.16
CA SER A 72 -5.17 12.04 -9.63
C SER A 72 -4.85 11.04 -8.54
N VAL A 73 -4.54 9.81 -8.94
CA VAL A 73 -4.13 8.71 -8.05
C VAL A 73 -2.92 7.99 -8.62
N PRO A 74 -2.08 7.36 -7.79
CA PRO A 74 -1.03 6.47 -8.26
C PRO A 74 -1.60 5.35 -9.14
N ALA A 75 -0.87 4.98 -10.21
CA ALA A 75 -1.32 3.93 -11.14
C ALA A 75 -1.54 2.58 -10.44
N ASP A 76 -0.71 2.25 -9.46
CA ASP A 76 -0.77 1.01 -8.68
C ASP A 76 -2.01 0.91 -7.78
N LEU A 77 -2.73 2.02 -7.57
CA LEU A 77 -3.94 2.08 -6.74
C LEU A 77 -5.23 2.19 -7.57
N GLN A 78 -5.11 2.15 -8.91
CA GLN A 78 -6.27 2.27 -9.79
C GLN A 78 -7.27 1.14 -9.56
N GLY A 79 -8.57 1.49 -9.54
CA GLY A 79 -9.66 0.54 -9.34
C GLY A 79 -10.01 0.24 -7.88
N LEU A 80 -9.28 0.82 -6.92
CA LEU A 80 -9.64 0.79 -5.50
C LEU A 80 -10.67 1.90 -5.19
N ASP A 81 -11.41 1.72 -4.10
CA ASP A 81 -12.24 2.79 -3.53
C ASP A 81 -11.32 3.82 -2.85
N MET A 82 -11.12 4.96 -3.52
CA MET A 82 -10.19 5.99 -3.04
C MET A 82 -10.68 6.67 -1.77
N VAL A 83 -12.00 6.80 -1.59
CA VAL A 83 -12.56 7.40 -0.37
C VAL A 83 -12.24 6.54 0.84
N VAL A 84 -12.45 5.23 0.72
CA VAL A 84 -12.09 4.25 1.77
C VAL A 84 -10.59 4.27 2.03
N LEU A 85 -9.78 4.23 0.97
CA LEU A 85 -8.33 4.22 1.10
C LEU A 85 -7.80 5.47 1.84
N ILE A 86 -8.28 6.67 1.49
CA ILE A 86 -7.88 7.92 2.15
C ILE A 86 -8.25 7.89 3.64
N HIS A 87 -9.46 7.41 3.98
CA HIS A 87 -9.85 7.27 5.38
C HIS A 87 -9.00 6.26 6.14
N ASP A 88 -8.65 5.13 5.54
CA ASP A 88 -7.77 4.12 6.14
C ASP A 88 -6.35 4.67 6.35
N MET A 89 -5.81 5.39 5.37
CA MET A 89 -4.51 6.07 5.49
C MET A 89 -4.52 7.07 6.64
N LEU A 90 -5.58 7.88 6.75
CA LEU A 90 -5.73 8.87 7.82
C LEU A 90 -5.85 8.19 9.19
N ASN A 91 -6.65 7.14 9.32
CA ASN A 91 -6.81 6.39 10.56
C ASN A 91 -5.49 5.77 11.02
N ASN A 92 -4.79 5.07 10.13
CA ASN A 92 -3.52 4.43 10.44
C ASN A 92 -2.41 5.45 10.76
N ALA A 93 -2.39 6.60 10.08
CA ALA A 93 -1.47 7.68 10.43
C ALA A 93 -1.82 8.32 11.79
N SER A 94 -3.11 8.39 12.15
CA SER A 94 -3.52 8.93 13.44
C SER A 94 -3.10 8.05 14.62
N GLU A 95 -3.02 6.73 14.43
CA GLU A 95 -2.51 5.79 15.44
C GLU A 95 -1.05 6.05 15.80
N GLN A 96 -0.27 6.57 14.85
CA GLN A 96 1.12 6.98 15.10
C GLN A 96 1.20 8.29 15.92
N GLY A 97 0.16 9.13 15.86
CA GLY A 97 0.10 10.44 16.50
C GLY A 97 0.51 11.59 15.57
N VAL A 98 -0.10 12.76 15.79
CA VAL A 98 0.12 13.97 14.96
C VAL A 98 1.58 14.45 14.93
N ASN A 99 2.33 14.17 16.01
CA ASN A 99 3.72 14.59 16.18
C ASN A 99 4.75 13.48 15.85
N SER A 100 4.32 12.38 15.25
CA SER A 100 5.22 11.28 14.89
C SER A 100 6.27 11.71 13.87
N PRO A 101 7.45 11.09 13.90
CA PRO A 101 8.44 11.24 12.85
C PRO A 101 7.85 10.97 11.47
N LEU A 102 8.37 11.62 10.45
CA LEU A 102 7.90 11.48 9.07
C LEU A 102 8.02 10.03 8.57
N ASP A 103 9.07 9.34 8.98
CA ASP A 103 9.33 7.94 8.63
C ASP A 103 8.21 7.00 9.12
N ASP A 104 7.66 7.25 10.32
CA ASP A 104 6.54 6.45 10.86
C ASP A 104 5.26 6.70 10.03
N ILE A 105 5.04 7.94 9.61
CA ILE A 105 3.93 8.31 8.72
C ILE A 105 4.10 7.62 7.36
N HIS A 106 5.28 7.69 6.75
CA HIS A 106 5.56 7.01 5.48
C HIS A 106 5.33 5.50 5.58
N HIS A 107 5.80 4.88 6.68
CA HIS A 107 5.56 3.46 6.94
C HIS A 107 4.07 3.13 7.00
N ALA A 108 3.28 3.91 7.75
CA ALA A 108 1.84 3.71 7.88
C ALA A 108 1.11 3.88 6.54
N LEU A 109 1.46 4.92 5.76
CA LEU A 109 0.90 5.18 4.44
C LEU A 109 1.22 4.04 3.45
N ALA A 110 2.51 3.70 3.32
CA ALA A 110 2.97 2.63 2.43
C ALA A 110 2.33 1.27 2.76
N LEU A 111 2.23 0.95 4.05
CA LEU A 111 1.62 -0.30 4.49
C LEU A 111 0.11 -0.35 4.20
N THR A 112 -0.60 0.75 4.37
CA THR A 112 -2.04 0.85 4.09
C THR A 112 -2.30 0.68 2.60
N MET A 113 -1.58 1.40 1.75
CA MET A 113 -1.68 1.29 0.30
C MET A 113 -1.35 -0.13 -0.19
N ALA A 114 -0.25 -0.71 0.32
CA ALA A 114 0.16 -2.05 -0.05
C ALA A 114 -0.87 -3.12 0.33
N ARG A 115 -1.51 -3.00 1.49
CA ARG A 115 -2.59 -3.92 1.92
C ARG A 115 -3.82 -3.83 1.01
N SER A 116 -4.20 -2.61 0.63
CA SER A 116 -5.38 -2.37 -0.20
C SER A 116 -5.17 -2.84 -1.65
N ALA A 117 -3.94 -2.73 -2.19
CA ALA A 117 -3.60 -3.08 -3.56
C ALA A 117 -3.07 -4.52 -3.72
N ALA A 118 -2.75 -5.23 -2.63
CA ALA A 118 -2.19 -6.58 -2.71
C ALA A 118 -3.17 -7.57 -3.36
N ILE A 119 -2.65 -8.50 -4.15
CA ILE A 119 -3.41 -9.60 -4.76
C ILE A 119 -4.33 -10.24 -3.72
N PRO A 120 -5.66 -10.31 -3.94
CA PRO A 120 -6.60 -10.90 -2.99
C PRO A 120 -6.29 -12.38 -2.72
N TYR A 121 -6.62 -12.85 -1.52
CA TYR A 121 -6.53 -14.29 -1.24
C TYR A 121 -7.45 -15.08 -2.15
N GLY A 122 -6.94 -16.21 -2.69
CA GLY A 122 -7.70 -17.10 -3.58
C GLY A 122 -7.72 -16.68 -5.05
N GLN A 123 -7.13 -15.55 -5.42
CA GLN A 123 -6.93 -15.19 -6.83
C GLN A 123 -5.98 -16.20 -7.48
N VAL A 124 -6.38 -16.73 -8.63
CA VAL A 124 -5.54 -17.63 -9.44
C VAL A 124 -4.67 -16.77 -10.37
N LEU A 125 -3.37 -16.99 -10.30
CA LEU A 125 -2.40 -16.34 -11.18
C LEU A 125 -2.06 -17.23 -12.36
N SER A 126 -1.82 -16.64 -13.52
CA SER A 126 -1.19 -17.30 -14.66
C SER A 126 0.29 -17.58 -14.38
N ASN A 127 0.92 -18.44 -15.18
CA ASN A 127 2.35 -18.73 -15.03
C ASN A 127 3.22 -17.47 -15.17
N VAL A 128 2.86 -16.57 -16.08
CA VAL A 128 3.58 -15.30 -16.30
C VAL A 128 3.47 -14.41 -15.07
N GLU A 129 2.27 -14.25 -14.51
CA GLU A 129 2.07 -13.46 -13.29
C GLU A 129 2.79 -14.06 -12.07
N MET A 130 2.86 -15.41 -11.99
CA MET A 130 3.64 -16.07 -10.93
C MET A 130 5.13 -15.82 -11.07
N ASP A 131 5.68 -15.90 -12.29
CA ASP A 131 7.09 -15.65 -12.56
C ASP A 131 7.46 -14.18 -12.28
N ASP A 132 6.61 -13.23 -12.67
CA ASP A 132 6.78 -11.81 -12.40
C ASP A 132 6.73 -11.53 -10.89
N LEU A 133 5.79 -12.14 -10.16
CA LEU A 133 5.67 -12.00 -8.70
C LEU A 133 6.93 -12.52 -7.99
N ILE A 134 7.42 -13.70 -8.40
CA ILE A 134 8.63 -14.30 -7.83
C ILE A 134 9.85 -13.40 -8.11
N THR A 135 10.02 -12.96 -9.35
CA THR A 135 11.14 -12.10 -9.75
C THR A 135 11.14 -10.80 -8.96
N SER A 136 9.98 -10.17 -8.83
CA SER A 136 9.81 -8.93 -8.08
C SER A 136 10.05 -9.13 -6.58
N LEU A 137 9.56 -10.25 -6.00
CA LEU A 137 9.82 -10.58 -4.59
C LEU A 137 11.32 -10.72 -4.31
N PHE A 138 12.05 -11.42 -5.18
CA PHE A 138 13.49 -11.62 -5.01
C PHE A 138 14.32 -10.36 -5.23
N ALA A 139 13.73 -9.30 -5.79
CA ALA A 139 14.34 -7.97 -5.86
C ALA A 139 14.11 -7.13 -4.59
N THR A 140 13.21 -7.54 -3.69
CA THR A 140 12.96 -6.84 -2.42
C THR A 140 14.09 -7.05 -1.41
N THR A 141 14.16 -6.16 -0.41
CA THR A 141 15.17 -6.23 0.67
C THR A 141 14.93 -7.39 1.63
N ASN A 142 13.70 -7.90 1.73
CA ASN A 142 13.34 -9.01 2.61
C ASN A 142 12.31 -9.94 1.97
N ILE A 143 12.79 -11.06 1.44
CA ILE A 143 11.95 -12.08 0.77
C ILE A 143 11.18 -12.97 1.75
N ASN A 144 11.55 -12.98 3.05
CA ASN A 144 11.03 -13.95 4.00
C ASN A 144 9.83 -13.44 4.79
N TYR A 145 9.75 -12.11 5.04
CA TYR A 145 8.75 -11.54 5.93
C TYR A 145 8.08 -10.29 5.35
N THR A 146 6.78 -10.16 5.61
CA THR A 146 6.04 -8.91 5.36
C THR A 146 6.56 -7.79 6.27
N PRO A 147 6.22 -6.51 6.01
CA PRO A 147 6.56 -5.40 6.90
C PRO A 147 6.08 -5.60 8.35
N THR A 148 5.03 -6.41 8.55
CA THR A 148 4.46 -6.73 9.87
C THR A 148 4.95 -8.07 10.44
N GLY A 149 6.02 -8.65 9.88
CA GLY A 149 6.67 -9.87 10.40
C GLY A 149 5.99 -11.20 10.06
N LYS A 150 4.99 -11.22 9.16
CA LYS A 150 4.37 -12.47 8.72
C LYS A 150 5.24 -13.17 7.67
N THR A 151 5.39 -14.50 7.77
CA THR A 151 6.18 -15.29 6.83
C THR A 151 5.60 -15.24 5.42
N ILE A 152 6.44 -14.97 4.43
CA ILE A 152 6.11 -14.96 2.99
C ILE A 152 6.49 -16.29 2.33
N LEU A 153 7.71 -16.75 2.59
CA LEU A 153 8.32 -17.92 1.97
C LEU A 153 8.59 -18.99 3.01
N SER A 154 8.22 -20.24 2.71
CA SER A 154 8.51 -21.41 3.53
C SER A 154 9.07 -22.53 2.66
N ILE A 155 10.12 -23.19 3.15
CA ILE A 155 10.70 -24.37 2.49
C ILE A 155 9.97 -25.60 3.02
N LEU A 156 9.33 -26.35 2.11
CA LEU A 156 8.73 -27.66 2.42
C LEU A 156 9.72 -28.75 1.95
N ASN A 157 10.31 -29.45 2.90
CA ASN A 157 11.24 -30.54 2.58
C ASN A 157 10.50 -31.87 2.32
N GLN A 158 11.22 -32.84 1.75
CA GLN A 158 10.66 -34.15 1.41
C GLN A 158 10.03 -34.87 2.62
N THR A 159 10.62 -34.72 3.80
CA THR A 159 10.13 -35.35 5.04
C THR A 159 8.80 -34.76 5.46
N ASP A 160 8.61 -33.46 5.29
CA ASP A 160 7.35 -32.78 5.64
C ASP A 160 6.23 -33.19 4.69
N ILE A 161 6.56 -33.31 3.38
CA ILE A 161 5.60 -33.85 2.39
C ILE A 161 5.20 -35.27 2.75
N SER A 162 6.17 -36.14 3.08
CA SER A 162 5.87 -37.55 3.43
C SER A 162 4.95 -37.68 4.64
N LYS A 163 5.04 -36.77 5.62
CA LYS A 163 4.16 -36.79 6.81
C LYS A 163 2.70 -36.47 6.49
N LEU A 164 2.38 -35.83 5.37
CA LEU A 164 1.02 -35.49 4.98
C LEU A 164 0.25 -36.73 4.47
N PHE A 165 0.96 -37.80 4.16
CA PHE A 165 0.39 -39.06 3.59
C PHE A 165 0.53 -40.28 4.51
N ASN A 166 0.99 -40.09 5.76
CA ASN A 166 1.11 -41.14 6.79
C ASN A 166 0.07 -40.97 7.88
#